data_77aced87da92f70d3c4cc3b6a12646f6
#
_entry.id   77aced87da92f70d3c4cc3b6a12646f6
#
_cell.length_a   1.000
_cell.length_b   1.000
_cell.length_c   1.000
_cell.angle_alpha   90.00
_cell.angle_beta   90.00
_cell.angle_gamma   90.00
#
_symmetry.space_group_name_H-M   'P 1'
#
loop_
_entity.id
_entity.type
_entity.pdbx_description
1 polymer ?
#
loop_
_entity_poly.entity_id
_entity_poly.type
_entity_poly.pdbx_seq_one_letter_code
_entity_poly.pdbx_strand_id
1 'polypeptide(L)'
;MNINYVGSVNNVAFTGGSAENYDLTLGSGTFIDGFEDQIIGHKPGETFDVNVTFPDGYSDSTDASGNTVKLSGQKAVFTVTLNYISESVLPELTDAWVADTFGTSNNLYTAEALRAYYQEQLYTSNLNTAVMDDLMANSTFKSIPQQVMDYQVNQCLNYYSTLAGYYGYDLDGLVQNLLGYESTDDMLAHLESSLENYSKEALLYQAVAESLDITPTQEQLDAYSDYKDTYGQNYCTMVALMDAVTSTLTLSLI
;
A
#
# COMPACT_ATOMS: atom_id res chain seq x y z
N MET A 1 17.93 -9.94 8.95
CA MET A 1 19.02 -10.92 9.00
C MET A 1 18.77 -12.03 8.02
N ASN A 2 19.81 -12.80 7.67
CA ASN A 2 19.67 -13.93 6.75
C ASN A 2 20.00 -15.22 7.50
N ILE A 3 19.14 -16.25 7.35
CA ILE A 3 19.26 -17.51 8.06
C ILE A 3 19.11 -18.71 7.11
N ASN A 4 19.71 -19.82 7.49
CA ASN A 4 19.31 -21.15 7.02
C ASN A 4 18.61 -21.84 8.18
N TYR A 5 17.60 -22.64 7.90
CA TYR A 5 16.94 -23.43 8.94
C TYR A 5 16.44 -24.78 8.41
N VAL A 6 16.44 -25.75 9.33
CA VAL A 6 15.86 -27.09 9.09
C VAL A 6 15.04 -27.48 10.31
N GLY A 7 13.73 -27.58 10.13
CA GLY A 7 12.78 -27.95 11.17
C GLY A 7 12.42 -29.44 11.15
N SER A 8 12.23 -29.98 12.33
CA SER A 8 11.78 -31.36 12.51
C SER A 8 10.78 -31.48 13.67
N VAL A 9 9.86 -32.42 13.55
CA VAL A 9 8.96 -32.87 14.61
C VAL A 9 9.25 -34.34 14.90
N ASN A 10 9.56 -34.70 16.15
CA ASN A 10 9.99 -36.04 16.55
C ASN A 10 11.15 -36.60 15.68
N ASN A 11 12.12 -35.74 15.35
CA ASN A 11 13.27 -36.00 14.45
C ASN A 11 12.89 -36.33 12.99
N VAL A 12 11.67 -36.02 12.56
CA VAL A 12 11.24 -36.15 11.16
C VAL A 12 11.15 -34.75 10.55
N ALA A 13 11.96 -34.48 9.53
CA ALA A 13 11.87 -33.26 8.75
C ALA A 13 10.57 -33.25 7.91
N PHE A 14 10.01 -32.07 7.69
CA PHE A 14 8.75 -31.92 6.98
C PHE A 14 8.85 -30.86 5.89
N THR A 15 8.02 -30.98 4.88
CA THR A 15 7.94 -30.06 3.75
C THR A 15 7.54 -28.66 4.25
N GLY A 16 8.26 -27.63 3.80
CA GLY A 16 8.08 -26.25 4.27
C GLY A 16 8.77 -25.94 5.60
N GLY A 17 9.39 -26.94 6.26
CA GLY A 17 10.14 -26.76 7.50
C GLY A 17 11.59 -26.32 7.30
N SER A 18 12.10 -26.16 6.08
CA SER A 18 13.49 -25.79 5.81
C SER A 18 13.63 -24.76 4.71
N ALA A 19 14.59 -23.88 4.83
CA ALA A 19 15.04 -22.98 3.79
C ALA A 19 16.53 -22.62 3.96
N GLU A 20 17.15 -22.24 2.86
CA GLU A 20 18.48 -21.65 2.82
C GLU A 20 18.39 -20.20 2.35
N ASN A 21 19.28 -19.35 2.88
CA ASN A 21 19.36 -17.92 2.53
C ASN A 21 18.03 -17.17 2.71
N TYR A 22 17.28 -17.50 3.77
CA TYR A 22 16.01 -16.86 4.07
C TYR A 22 16.24 -15.52 4.77
N ASP A 23 15.65 -14.43 4.24
CA ASP A 23 15.72 -13.13 4.86
C ASP A 23 14.59 -12.97 5.89
N LEU A 24 14.98 -12.87 7.16
CA LEU A 24 14.10 -12.75 8.30
C LEU A 24 14.23 -11.36 8.94
N THR A 25 13.10 -10.72 9.21
CA THR A 25 13.04 -9.51 10.05
C THR A 25 12.54 -9.91 11.43
N LEU A 26 13.33 -9.71 12.47
CA LEU A 26 12.90 -9.98 13.85
C LEU A 26 11.73 -9.07 14.22
N GLY A 27 10.73 -9.64 14.88
CA GLY A 27 9.49 -8.97 15.23
C GLY A 27 8.46 -8.89 14.11
N SER A 28 8.71 -9.53 12.96
CA SER A 28 7.76 -9.57 11.84
C SER A 28 6.56 -10.48 12.09
N GLY A 29 6.70 -11.45 13.01
CA GLY A 29 5.68 -12.47 13.25
C GLY A 29 5.50 -13.43 12.06
N THR A 30 6.50 -13.53 11.20
CA THR A 30 6.44 -14.41 10.01
C THR A 30 6.57 -15.88 10.40
N PHE A 31 7.25 -16.16 11.52
CA PHE A 31 7.40 -17.48 12.08
C PHE A 31 6.44 -17.71 13.25
N ILE A 32 6.26 -18.97 13.63
CA ILE A 32 5.48 -19.35 14.81
C ILE A 32 6.08 -18.76 16.08
N ASP A 33 5.23 -18.51 17.08
CA ASP A 33 5.61 -17.84 18.33
C ASP A 33 6.84 -18.45 18.99
N GLY A 34 7.74 -17.56 19.42
CA GLY A 34 8.98 -17.90 20.12
C GLY A 34 10.13 -18.34 19.19
N PHE A 35 9.94 -18.36 17.88
CA PHE A 35 11.03 -18.67 16.95
C PHE A 35 12.01 -17.48 16.85
N GLU A 36 11.49 -16.30 16.57
CA GLU A 36 12.30 -15.09 16.34
C GLU A 36 13.03 -14.65 17.64
N ASP A 37 12.38 -14.78 18.79
CA ASP A 37 12.92 -14.40 20.08
C ASP A 37 14.17 -15.21 20.46
N GLN A 38 14.23 -16.49 20.08
CA GLN A 38 15.36 -17.35 20.38
C GLN A 38 16.58 -17.09 19.50
N ILE A 39 16.44 -16.34 18.40
CA ILE A 39 17.57 -15.92 17.56
C ILE A 39 18.31 -14.73 18.17
N ILE A 40 17.64 -13.96 19.03
CA ILE A 40 18.21 -12.76 19.64
C ILE A 40 19.41 -13.13 20.52
N GLY A 41 20.55 -12.48 20.26
CA GLY A 41 21.81 -12.68 20.98
C GLY A 41 22.81 -13.60 20.27
N HIS A 42 22.39 -14.35 19.26
CA HIS A 42 23.28 -15.14 18.41
C HIS A 42 24.07 -14.27 17.41
N LYS A 43 25.20 -14.77 16.96
CA LYS A 43 26.13 -14.08 16.07
C LYS A 43 26.18 -14.74 14.69
N PRO A 44 26.50 -13.96 13.63
CA PRO A 44 26.76 -14.52 12.32
C PRO A 44 27.76 -15.69 12.35
N GLY A 45 27.40 -16.77 11.64
CA GLY A 45 28.15 -18.03 11.61
C GLY A 45 27.79 -19.04 12.69
N GLU A 46 26.97 -18.67 13.70
CA GLU A 46 26.52 -19.62 14.71
C GLU A 46 25.40 -20.52 14.17
N THR A 47 25.43 -21.79 14.59
CA THR A 47 24.34 -22.76 14.38
C THR A 47 23.83 -23.19 15.74
N PHE A 48 22.52 -23.14 15.94
CA PHE A 48 21.85 -23.40 17.21
C PHE A 48 20.46 -23.97 16.98
N ASP A 49 19.88 -24.55 18.04
CA ASP A 49 18.53 -25.11 17.98
C ASP A 49 17.51 -24.14 18.57
N VAL A 50 16.46 -23.90 17.82
CA VAL A 50 15.26 -23.12 18.21
C VAL A 50 14.12 -24.09 18.48
N ASN A 51 13.62 -24.08 19.72
CA ASN A 51 12.58 -24.98 20.19
C ASN A 51 11.24 -24.24 20.27
N VAL A 52 10.26 -24.67 19.50
CA VAL A 52 8.94 -24.04 19.42
C VAL A 52 7.83 -25.08 19.47
N THR A 53 6.60 -24.62 19.68
CA THR A 53 5.43 -25.48 19.61
C THR A 53 4.48 -24.92 18.54
N PHE A 54 4.08 -25.74 17.59
CA PHE A 54 3.08 -25.35 16.61
C PHE A 54 1.75 -25.04 17.30
N PRO A 55 1.04 -23.97 16.90
CA PRO A 55 -0.27 -23.66 17.45
C PRO A 55 -1.29 -24.77 17.13
N ASP A 56 -2.32 -24.86 17.97
CA ASP A 56 -3.43 -25.78 17.72
C ASP A 56 -4.14 -25.40 16.41
N GLY A 57 -4.49 -26.43 15.62
CA GLY A 57 -5.12 -26.23 14.31
C GLY A 57 -4.13 -25.95 13.17
N TYR A 58 -2.82 -25.98 13.42
CA TYR A 58 -1.84 -25.84 12.35
C TYR A 58 -1.93 -27.00 11.36
N SER A 59 -1.86 -26.71 10.06
CA SER A 59 -2.02 -27.72 9.00
C SER A 59 -0.90 -28.76 9.04
N ASP A 60 -1.26 -30.02 8.84
CA ASP A 60 -0.31 -31.12 8.73
C ASP A 60 0.57 -30.94 7.47
N SER A 61 1.79 -31.49 7.51
CA SER A 61 2.71 -31.51 6.39
C SER A 61 3.07 -32.95 6.01
N THR A 62 4.06 -33.10 5.10
CA THR A 62 4.57 -34.42 4.67
C THR A 62 6.08 -34.51 4.85
N ASP A 63 6.60 -35.72 5.10
CA ASP A 63 8.03 -36.00 5.04
C ASP A 63 8.51 -36.19 3.57
N ALA A 64 9.80 -36.40 3.38
CA ALA A 64 10.41 -36.63 2.07
C ALA A 64 9.89 -37.91 1.35
N SER A 65 9.24 -38.80 2.07
CA SER A 65 8.65 -40.04 1.56
C SER A 65 7.14 -39.91 1.28
N GLY A 66 6.56 -38.71 1.55
CA GLY A 66 5.13 -38.43 1.36
C GLY A 66 4.24 -38.88 2.53
N ASN A 67 4.82 -39.29 3.67
CA ASN A 67 4.02 -39.64 4.85
C ASN A 67 3.59 -38.37 5.57
N THR A 68 2.39 -38.37 6.13
CA THR A 68 1.84 -37.25 6.91
C THR A 68 2.65 -37.01 8.17
N VAL A 69 3.11 -35.77 8.37
CA VAL A 69 3.72 -35.28 9.60
C VAL A 69 2.70 -34.36 10.30
N LYS A 70 2.26 -34.78 11.46
CA LYS A 70 1.37 -34.00 12.33
C LYS A 70 2.13 -32.80 12.88
N LEU A 71 1.58 -31.58 12.73
CA LEU A 71 2.19 -30.34 13.21
C LEU A 71 1.37 -29.70 14.36
N SER A 72 0.05 -29.70 14.25
CA SER A 72 -0.84 -29.09 15.26
C SER A 72 -0.49 -29.48 16.70
N GLY A 73 -0.17 -28.52 17.54
CA GLY A 73 0.18 -28.70 18.94
C GLY A 73 1.53 -29.44 19.20
N GLN A 74 2.29 -29.76 18.15
CA GLN A 74 3.52 -30.54 18.28
C GLN A 74 4.73 -29.63 18.58
N LYS A 75 5.64 -30.16 19.39
CA LYS A 75 6.96 -29.56 19.60
C LYS A 75 7.81 -29.79 18.38
N ALA A 76 8.47 -28.73 17.90
CA ALA A 76 9.41 -28.76 16.80
C ALA A 76 10.78 -28.21 17.24
N VAL A 77 11.80 -28.74 16.62
CA VAL A 77 13.17 -28.25 16.75
C VAL A 77 13.61 -27.75 15.37
N PHE A 78 14.04 -26.51 15.30
CA PHE A 78 14.65 -25.92 14.11
C PHE A 78 16.13 -25.71 14.37
N THR A 79 16.99 -26.41 13.64
CA THR A 79 18.41 -26.09 13.61
C THR A 79 18.60 -24.90 12.68
N VAL A 80 18.98 -23.76 13.26
CA VAL A 80 19.12 -22.48 12.58
C VAL A 80 20.59 -22.11 12.47
N THR A 81 21.03 -21.68 11.30
CA THR A 81 22.33 -21.05 11.07
C THR A 81 22.11 -19.58 10.74
N LEU A 82 22.67 -18.68 11.52
CA LEU A 82 22.64 -17.25 11.26
C LEU A 82 23.76 -16.90 10.27
N ASN A 83 23.41 -16.59 9.02
CA ASN A 83 24.40 -16.32 7.98
C ASN A 83 25.03 -14.91 8.14
N TYR A 84 24.17 -13.88 8.22
CA TYR A 84 24.59 -12.50 8.46
C TYR A 84 23.43 -11.67 9.03
N ILE A 85 23.79 -10.54 9.64
CA ILE A 85 22.85 -9.52 10.09
C ILE A 85 22.98 -8.35 9.13
N SER A 86 21.85 -7.95 8.51
CA SER A 86 21.76 -6.75 7.68
C SER A 86 21.15 -5.62 8.51
N GLU A 87 21.70 -4.45 8.37
CA GLU A 87 21.16 -3.21 8.92
C GLU A 87 20.80 -2.29 7.75
N SER A 88 19.60 -1.72 7.81
CA SER A 88 19.22 -0.68 6.84
C SER A 88 19.86 0.64 7.26
N VAL A 89 20.85 1.06 6.52
CA VAL A 89 21.53 2.35 6.75
C VAL A 89 21.04 3.33 5.67
N LEU A 90 20.52 4.48 6.13
CA LEU A 90 20.20 5.56 5.18
C LEU A 90 21.51 6.05 4.55
N PRO A 91 21.56 6.15 3.21
CA PRO A 91 22.73 6.71 2.55
C PRO A 91 22.93 8.17 2.97
N GLU A 92 24.18 8.61 3.00
CA GLU A 92 24.46 10.03 3.16
C GLU A 92 23.94 10.80 1.94
N LEU A 93 23.20 11.87 2.18
CA LEU A 93 22.64 12.71 1.13
C LEU A 93 23.75 13.60 0.53
N THR A 94 24.50 13.02 -0.38
CA THR A 94 25.57 13.71 -1.15
C THR A 94 25.10 14.05 -2.55
N ASP A 95 25.74 15.05 -3.18
CA ASP A 95 25.47 15.41 -4.57
C ASP A 95 25.73 14.23 -5.52
N ALA A 96 26.77 13.43 -5.27
CA ALA A 96 27.07 12.25 -6.05
C ALA A 96 25.93 11.20 -5.99
N TRP A 97 25.41 10.93 -4.80
CA TRP A 97 24.28 10.02 -4.61
C TRP A 97 23.00 10.55 -5.30
N VAL A 98 22.73 11.85 -5.20
CA VAL A 98 21.58 12.48 -5.87
C VAL A 98 21.70 12.39 -7.37
N ALA A 99 22.88 12.70 -7.93
CA ALA A 99 23.11 12.63 -9.36
C ALA A 99 22.94 11.21 -9.92
N ASP A 100 23.42 10.19 -9.20
CA ASP A 100 23.30 8.78 -9.57
C ASP A 100 21.85 8.27 -9.50
N THR A 101 21.11 8.70 -8.47
CA THR A 101 19.76 8.20 -8.21
C THR A 101 18.68 8.96 -8.99
N PHE A 102 18.77 10.28 -9.10
CA PHE A 102 17.72 11.16 -9.64
C PHE A 102 18.17 11.96 -10.89
N GLY A 103 19.45 11.94 -11.23
CA GLY A 103 19.98 12.76 -12.30
C GLY A 103 19.34 12.50 -13.66
N THR A 104 19.14 11.24 -14.03
CA THR A 104 18.54 10.86 -15.32
C THR A 104 17.02 10.94 -15.32
N SER A 105 16.36 10.67 -14.20
CA SER A 105 14.90 10.59 -14.11
C SER A 105 14.24 11.95 -13.84
N ASN A 106 14.86 12.76 -12.98
CA ASN A 106 14.27 14.01 -12.48
C ASN A 106 15.12 15.25 -12.79
N ASN A 107 16.26 15.09 -13.46
CA ASN A 107 17.22 16.18 -13.73
C ASN A 107 17.72 16.88 -12.45
N LEU A 108 17.90 16.10 -11.35
CA LEU A 108 18.37 16.57 -10.06
C LEU A 108 19.79 16.04 -9.80
N TYR A 109 20.74 16.95 -9.56
CA TYR A 109 22.16 16.60 -9.47
C TYR A 109 22.82 17.01 -8.15
N THR A 110 22.11 17.71 -7.27
CA THR A 110 22.63 18.15 -5.97
C THR A 110 21.65 17.90 -4.84
N ALA A 111 22.15 17.69 -3.64
CA ALA A 111 21.35 17.55 -2.42
C ALA A 111 20.49 18.80 -2.16
N GLU A 112 20.99 20.00 -2.50
CA GLU A 112 20.23 21.24 -2.41
C GLU A 112 19.04 21.24 -3.38
N ALA A 113 19.27 20.90 -4.65
CA ALA A 113 18.21 20.81 -5.65
C ALA A 113 17.15 19.77 -5.28
N LEU A 114 17.57 18.62 -4.76
CA LEU A 114 16.63 17.58 -4.30
C LEU A 114 15.76 18.08 -3.12
N ARG A 115 16.37 18.75 -2.13
CA ARG A 115 15.61 19.34 -1.02
C ARG A 115 14.65 20.41 -1.50
N ALA A 116 15.08 21.32 -2.36
CA ALA A 116 14.23 22.36 -2.93
C ALA A 116 13.05 21.77 -3.71
N TYR A 117 13.30 20.75 -4.51
CA TYR A 117 12.26 20.02 -5.25
C TYR A 117 11.20 19.43 -4.32
N TYR A 118 11.58 18.67 -3.28
CA TYR A 118 10.61 18.10 -2.36
C TYR A 118 9.95 19.13 -1.45
N GLN A 119 10.66 20.21 -1.09
CA GLN A 119 10.08 21.30 -0.33
C GLN A 119 8.97 21.99 -1.13
N GLU A 120 9.18 22.25 -2.41
CA GLU A 120 8.18 22.82 -3.32
C GLU A 120 6.98 21.89 -3.49
N GLN A 121 7.22 20.58 -3.70
CA GLN A 121 6.16 19.58 -3.82
C GLN A 121 5.29 19.52 -2.54
N LEU A 122 5.92 19.48 -1.37
CA LEU A 122 5.22 19.45 -0.09
C LEU A 122 4.46 20.75 0.17
N TYR A 123 5.07 21.90 -0.13
CA TYR A 123 4.42 23.19 0.02
C TYR A 123 3.17 23.28 -0.86
N THR A 124 3.29 22.95 -2.13
CA THR A 124 2.17 22.95 -3.09
C THR A 124 1.07 21.98 -2.67
N SER A 125 1.42 20.75 -2.28
CA SER A 125 0.46 19.76 -1.81
C SER A 125 -0.29 20.22 -0.54
N ASN A 126 0.43 20.77 0.45
CA ASN A 126 -0.16 21.26 1.68
C ASN A 126 -1.06 22.49 1.43
N LEU A 127 -0.64 23.39 0.53
CA LEU A 127 -1.43 24.57 0.16
C LEU A 127 -2.73 24.15 -0.52
N ASN A 128 -2.67 23.22 -1.46
CA ASN A 128 -3.84 22.68 -2.16
C ASN A 128 -4.83 22.05 -1.17
N THR A 129 -4.34 21.22 -0.27
CA THR A 129 -5.16 20.61 0.78
C THR A 129 -5.82 21.67 1.64
N ALA A 130 -5.06 22.65 2.14
CA ALA A 130 -5.58 23.72 3.00
C ALA A 130 -6.65 24.58 2.30
N VAL A 131 -6.45 24.89 1.01
CA VAL A 131 -7.43 25.65 0.21
C VAL A 131 -8.72 24.86 0.03
N MET A 132 -8.62 23.57 -0.30
CA MET A 132 -9.80 22.72 -0.50
C MET A 132 -10.53 22.47 0.81
N ASP A 133 -9.83 22.26 1.91
CA ASP A 133 -10.42 22.11 3.25
C ASP A 133 -11.18 23.38 3.67
N ASP A 134 -10.60 24.56 3.44
CA ASP A 134 -11.26 25.85 3.75
C ASP A 134 -12.50 26.05 2.87
N LEU A 135 -12.40 25.79 1.57
CA LEU A 135 -13.54 25.85 0.65
C LEU A 135 -14.66 24.87 1.06
N MET A 136 -14.31 23.63 1.41
CA MET A 136 -15.27 22.65 1.90
C MET A 136 -15.96 23.10 3.19
N ALA A 137 -15.18 23.59 4.17
CA ALA A 137 -15.69 24.02 5.46
C ALA A 137 -16.64 25.24 5.35
N ASN A 138 -16.39 26.13 4.38
CA ASN A 138 -17.17 27.34 4.17
C ASN A 138 -18.26 27.20 3.10
N SER A 139 -18.40 26.00 2.50
CA SER A 139 -19.42 25.74 1.48
C SER A 139 -20.68 25.10 2.07
N THR A 140 -21.82 25.39 1.45
CA THR A 140 -23.10 24.80 1.83
C THR A 140 -23.66 23.99 0.68
N PHE A 141 -23.85 22.72 0.91
CA PHE A 141 -24.43 21.78 -0.04
C PHE A 141 -25.91 21.60 0.27
N LYS A 142 -26.79 22.01 -0.68
CA LYS A 142 -28.24 21.85 -0.51
C LYS A 142 -28.69 20.40 -0.64
N SER A 143 -28.07 19.68 -1.56
CA SER A 143 -28.26 18.25 -1.79
C SER A 143 -27.12 17.75 -2.66
N ILE A 144 -26.85 16.45 -2.60
CA ILE A 144 -25.96 15.74 -3.54
C ILE A 144 -26.88 15.11 -4.59
N PRO A 145 -26.73 15.43 -5.89
CA PRO A 145 -27.49 14.74 -6.93
C PRO A 145 -27.18 13.25 -6.91
N GLN A 146 -28.22 12.40 -7.04
CA GLN A 146 -28.06 10.94 -7.01
C GLN A 146 -27.05 10.45 -8.05
N GLN A 147 -27.01 11.06 -9.23
CA GLN A 147 -26.05 10.70 -10.28
C GLN A 147 -24.58 10.88 -9.87
N VAL A 148 -24.27 11.89 -9.04
CA VAL A 148 -22.92 12.12 -8.53
C VAL A 148 -22.58 11.05 -7.52
N MET A 149 -23.52 10.71 -6.64
CA MET A 149 -23.38 9.65 -5.65
C MET A 149 -23.19 8.29 -6.33
N ASP A 150 -24.04 7.95 -7.30
CA ASP A 150 -23.96 6.71 -8.08
C ASP A 150 -22.60 6.60 -8.80
N TYR A 151 -22.08 7.73 -9.30
CA TYR A 151 -20.76 7.77 -9.92
C TYR A 151 -19.66 7.40 -8.91
N GLN A 152 -19.65 7.97 -7.71
CA GLN A 152 -18.65 7.65 -6.68
C GLN A 152 -18.75 6.20 -6.20
N VAL A 153 -19.96 5.69 -6.03
CA VAL A 153 -20.18 4.26 -5.72
C VAL A 153 -19.59 3.37 -6.83
N ASN A 154 -19.85 3.68 -8.09
CA ASN A 154 -19.30 2.91 -9.21
C ASN A 154 -17.78 2.97 -9.28
N GLN A 155 -17.15 4.14 -9.01
CA GLN A 155 -15.69 4.25 -8.94
C GLN A 155 -15.12 3.41 -7.81
N CYS A 156 -15.75 3.44 -6.65
CA CYS A 156 -15.38 2.60 -5.50
C CYS A 156 -15.43 1.11 -5.86
N LEU A 157 -16.53 0.66 -6.45
CA LEU A 157 -16.70 -0.74 -6.88
C LEU A 157 -15.69 -1.15 -7.95
N ASN A 158 -15.39 -0.28 -8.92
CA ASN A 158 -14.38 -0.53 -9.96
C ASN A 158 -12.98 -0.66 -9.35
N TYR A 159 -12.63 0.19 -8.40
CA TYR A 159 -11.35 0.12 -7.69
C TYR A 159 -11.18 -1.22 -6.97
N TYR A 160 -12.16 -1.60 -6.15
CA TYR A 160 -12.09 -2.85 -5.40
C TYR A 160 -12.22 -4.09 -6.29
N SER A 161 -12.95 -4.03 -7.41
CA SER A 161 -13.00 -5.12 -8.38
C SER A 161 -11.65 -5.34 -9.08
N THR A 162 -10.95 -4.25 -9.43
CA THR A 162 -9.60 -4.31 -9.99
C THR A 162 -8.61 -4.90 -8.98
N LEU A 163 -8.69 -4.45 -7.72
CA LEU A 163 -7.87 -4.96 -6.63
C LEU A 163 -8.14 -6.45 -6.37
N ALA A 164 -9.40 -6.87 -6.40
CA ALA A 164 -9.79 -8.27 -6.25
C ALA A 164 -9.13 -9.15 -7.34
N GLY A 165 -9.19 -8.71 -8.60
CA GLY A 165 -8.52 -9.41 -9.70
C GLY A 165 -7.02 -9.54 -9.51
N TYR A 166 -6.34 -8.52 -8.96
CA TYR A 166 -4.91 -8.59 -8.65
C TYR A 166 -4.58 -9.67 -7.60
N TYR A 167 -5.44 -9.84 -6.59
CA TYR A 167 -5.28 -10.86 -5.55
C TYR A 167 -5.92 -12.21 -5.89
N GLY A 168 -6.49 -12.37 -7.08
CA GLY A 168 -7.11 -13.63 -7.51
C GLY A 168 -8.48 -13.90 -6.88
N TYR A 169 -9.16 -12.87 -6.40
CA TYR A 169 -10.52 -12.91 -5.88
C TYR A 169 -11.52 -12.29 -6.89
N ASP A 170 -12.79 -12.61 -6.71
CA ASP A 170 -13.88 -11.73 -7.12
C ASP A 170 -14.11 -10.62 -6.07
N LEU A 171 -14.99 -9.67 -6.36
CA LEU A 171 -15.23 -8.53 -5.46
C LEU A 171 -15.71 -8.99 -4.07
N ASP A 172 -16.68 -9.90 -4.01
CA ASP A 172 -17.21 -10.39 -2.76
C ASP A 172 -16.14 -11.17 -1.96
N GLY A 173 -15.32 -11.95 -2.64
CA GLY A 173 -14.20 -12.66 -2.04
C GLY A 173 -13.16 -11.72 -1.43
N LEU A 174 -12.80 -10.63 -2.12
CA LEU A 174 -11.91 -9.60 -1.57
C LEU A 174 -12.53 -8.95 -0.33
N VAL A 175 -13.79 -8.53 -0.44
CA VAL A 175 -14.52 -7.81 0.61
C VAL A 175 -14.61 -8.64 1.89
N GLN A 176 -14.91 -9.93 1.77
CA GLN A 176 -15.08 -10.82 2.92
C GLN A 176 -13.75 -11.31 3.49
N ASN A 177 -12.82 -11.76 2.65
CA ASN A 177 -11.62 -12.46 3.13
C ASN A 177 -10.44 -11.51 3.41
N LEU A 178 -10.36 -10.36 2.75
CA LEU A 178 -9.25 -9.42 2.91
C LEU A 178 -9.64 -8.14 3.65
N LEU A 179 -10.84 -7.61 3.39
CA LEU A 179 -11.30 -6.35 3.99
C LEU A 179 -12.12 -6.56 5.27
N GLY A 180 -12.64 -7.76 5.50
CA GLY A 180 -13.34 -8.14 6.73
C GLY A 180 -14.78 -7.61 6.86
N TYR A 181 -15.44 -7.22 5.77
CA TYR A 181 -16.85 -6.87 5.73
C TYR A 181 -17.72 -8.10 5.46
N GLU A 182 -18.98 -8.05 5.86
CA GLU A 182 -19.91 -9.18 5.64
C GLU A 182 -20.32 -9.33 4.16
N SER A 183 -20.39 -8.22 3.44
CA SER A 183 -20.77 -8.15 2.01
C SER A 183 -20.34 -6.86 1.37
N THR A 184 -20.43 -6.77 0.04
CA THR A 184 -20.22 -5.53 -0.72
C THR A 184 -21.17 -4.41 -0.28
N ASP A 185 -22.44 -4.72 0.04
CA ASP A 185 -23.40 -3.73 0.55
C ASP A 185 -23.01 -3.23 1.95
N ASP A 186 -22.52 -4.12 2.82
CA ASP A 186 -22.01 -3.74 4.14
C ASP A 186 -20.78 -2.83 4.03
N MET A 187 -19.84 -3.14 3.14
CA MET A 187 -18.70 -2.27 2.83
C MET A 187 -19.16 -0.88 2.35
N LEU A 188 -20.11 -0.81 1.41
CA LEU A 188 -20.63 0.45 0.91
C LEU A 188 -21.33 1.27 1.99
N ALA A 189 -22.07 0.63 2.88
CA ALA A 189 -22.70 1.29 4.03
C ALA A 189 -21.66 1.90 4.98
N HIS A 190 -20.55 1.20 5.24
CA HIS A 190 -19.44 1.75 6.02
C HIS A 190 -18.71 2.90 5.33
N LEU A 191 -18.69 2.92 4.00
CA LEU A 191 -18.04 3.95 3.18
C LEU A 191 -18.97 5.12 2.83
N GLU A 192 -20.26 5.08 3.17
CA GLU A 192 -21.27 6.06 2.77
C GLU A 192 -20.81 7.51 3.03
N SER A 193 -20.34 7.79 4.24
CA SER A 193 -19.85 9.13 4.61
C SER A 193 -18.66 9.59 3.76
N SER A 194 -17.75 8.68 3.42
CA SER A 194 -16.60 8.98 2.56
C SER A 194 -17.06 9.25 1.12
N LEU A 195 -17.97 8.45 0.60
CA LEU A 195 -18.53 8.62 -0.75
C LEU A 195 -19.32 9.93 -0.87
N GLU A 196 -20.06 10.32 0.19
CA GLU A 196 -20.69 11.63 0.26
C GLU A 196 -19.67 12.77 0.21
N ASN A 197 -18.55 12.64 0.96
CA ASN A 197 -17.51 13.67 0.96
C ASN A 197 -16.81 13.79 -0.40
N TYR A 198 -16.49 12.69 -1.07
CA TYR A 198 -15.97 12.72 -2.43
C TYR A 198 -16.97 13.32 -3.44
N SER A 199 -18.26 13.06 -3.22
CA SER A 199 -19.32 13.68 -4.04
C SER A 199 -19.39 15.19 -3.84
N LYS A 200 -19.31 15.67 -2.61
CA LYS A 200 -19.26 17.10 -2.26
C LYS A 200 -18.02 17.77 -2.84
N GLU A 201 -16.86 17.11 -2.73
CA GLU A 201 -15.61 17.59 -3.28
C GLU A 201 -15.69 17.75 -4.80
N ALA A 202 -16.20 16.76 -5.54
CA ALA A 202 -16.40 16.83 -6.97
C ALA A 202 -17.33 18.01 -7.38
N LEU A 203 -18.43 18.20 -6.62
CA LEU A 203 -19.34 19.35 -6.84
C LEU A 203 -18.67 20.70 -6.54
N LEU A 204 -17.79 20.74 -5.54
CA LEU A 204 -17.05 21.96 -5.20
C LEU A 204 -16.07 22.33 -6.31
N TYR A 205 -15.28 21.36 -6.80
CA TYR A 205 -14.37 21.57 -7.94
C TYR A 205 -15.13 22.07 -9.17
N GLN A 206 -16.27 21.48 -9.48
CA GLN A 206 -17.11 21.91 -10.61
C GLN A 206 -17.60 23.36 -10.39
N ALA A 207 -18.08 23.70 -9.20
CA ALA A 207 -18.58 25.04 -8.89
C ALA A 207 -17.46 26.10 -8.96
N VAL A 208 -16.26 25.78 -8.50
CA VAL A 208 -15.08 26.66 -8.60
C VAL A 208 -14.69 26.85 -10.06
N ALA A 209 -14.63 25.75 -10.83
CA ALA A 209 -14.31 25.80 -12.25
C ALA A 209 -15.30 26.70 -13.03
N GLU A 210 -16.60 26.54 -12.79
CA GLU A 210 -17.64 27.36 -13.39
C GLU A 210 -17.55 28.84 -12.98
N SER A 211 -17.26 29.08 -11.68
CA SER A 211 -17.14 30.45 -11.15
C SER A 211 -15.96 31.23 -11.71
N LEU A 212 -14.87 30.54 -12.01
CA LEU A 212 -13.62 31.12 -12.50
C LEU A 212 -13.36 30.90 -13.99
N ASP A 213 -14.31 30.30 -14.72
CA ASP A 213 -14.19 29.93 -16.14
C ASP A 213 -12.96 29.06 -16.43
N ILE A 214 -12.67 28.11 -15.50
CA ILE A 214 -11.54 27.20 -15.61
C ILE A 214 -11.95 25.98 -16.46
N THR A 215 -11.13 25.65 -17.46
CA THR A 215 -11.23 24.42 -18.24
C THR A 215 -9.87 23.72 -18.30
N PRO A 216 -9.82 22.38 -18.25
CA PRO A 216 -8.57 21.66 -18.38
C PRO A 216 -7.90 21.95 -19.73
N THR A 217 -6.60 22.10 -19.73
CA THR A 217 -5.79 22.15 -20.96
C THR A 217 -5.73 20.76 -21.60
N GLN A 218 -5.35 20.71 -22.89
CA GLN A 218 -5.16 19.42 -23.57
C GLN A 218 -4.04 18.59 -22.89
N GLU A 219 -2.96 19.23 -22.42
CA GLU A 219 -1.89 18.57 -21.67
C GLU A 219 -2.39 17.91 -20.39
N GLN A 220 -3.26 18.59 -19.62
CA GLN A 220 -3.89 18.03 -18.42
C GLN A 220 -4.84 16.87 -18.76
N LEU A 221 -5.58 16.95 -19.85
CA LEU A 221 -6.43 15.84 -20.31
C LEU A 221 -5.60 14.62 -20.74
N ASP A 222 -4.50 14.86 -21.46
CA ASP A 222 -3.61 13.81 -21.95
C ASP A 222 -2.87 13.12 -20.80
N ALA A 223 -2.53 13.84 -19.72
CA ALA A 223 -1.85 13.29 -18.54
C ALA A 223 -2.65 12.16 -17.86
N TYR A 224 -3.97 12.16 -18.02
CA TYR A 224 -4.85 11.15 -17.43
C TYR A 224 -5.40 10.14 -18.45
N SER A 225 -4.94 10.19 -19.71
CA SER A 225 -5.45 9.34 -20.79
C SER A 225 -5.27 7.84 -20.56
N ASP A 226 -4.19 7.43 -19.89
CA ASP A 226 -3.89 6.03 -19.58
C ASP A 226 -4.90 5.39 -18.59
N TYR A 227 -5.61 6.21 -17.83
CA TYR A 227 -6.65 5.74 -16.91
C TYR A 227 -8.00 5.48 -17.57
N LYS A 228 -8.15 5.86 -18.85
CA LYS A 228 -9.42 5.79 -19.57
C LYS A 228 -10.00 4.39 -19.68
N ASP A 229 -9.15 3.41 -19.95
CA ASP A 229 -9.58 2.01 -20.10
C ASP A 229 -10.04 1.39 -18.77
N THR A 230 -9.45 1.85 -17.65
CA THR A 230 -9.78 1.35 -16.31
C THR A 230 -10.97 2.10 -15.69
N TYR A 231 -11.00 3.42 -15.77
CA TYR A 231 -11.96 4.26 -15.03
C TYR A 231 -12.94 5.05 -15.92
N GLY A 232 -12.74 5.02 -17.23
CA GLY A 232 -13.58 5.69 -18.20
C GLY A 232 -13.24 7.17 -18.46
N GLN A 233 -13.76 7.72 -19.56
CA GLN A 233 -13.47 9.09 -20.00
C GLN A 233 -13.92 10.15 -18.99
N ASN A 234 -15.06 9.95 -18.33
CA ASN A 234 -15.58 10.92 -17.36
C ASN A 234 -14.67 11.09 -16.17
N TYR A 235 -14.05 9.99 -15.69
CA TYR A 235 -13.04 10.03 -14.64
C TYR A 235 -11.85 10.88 -15.07
N CYS A 236 -11.27 10.62 -16.24
CA CYS A 236 -10.12 11.36 -16.74
C CYS A 236 -10.43 12.87 -16.86
N THR A 237 -11.62 13.22 -17.35
CA THR A 237 -12.05 14.62 -17.47
C THR A 237 -12.23 15.28 -16.10
N MET A 238 -12.79 14.57 -15.13
CA MET A 238 -12.99 15.06 -13.78
C MET A 238 -11.65 15.32 -13.08
N VAL A 239 -10.72 14.36 -13.15
CA VAL A 239 -9.39 14.52 -12.52
C VAL A 239 -8.60 15.64 -13.17
N ALA A 240 -8.65 15.78 -14.50
CA ALA A 240 -8.04 16.89 -15.22
C ALA A 240 -8.65 18.24 -14.81
N LEU A 241 -9.96 18.32 -14.56
CA LEU A 241 -10.62 19.51 -14.04
C LEU A 241 -10.16 19.85 -12.62
N MET A 242 -10.07 18.85 -11.75
CA MET A 242 -9.56 19.03 -10.38
C MET A 242 -8.12 19.58 -10.40
N ASP A 243 -7.26 19.03 -11.27
CA ASP A 243 -5.89 19.51 -11.46
C ASP A 243 -5.85 20.96 -11.99
N ALA A 244 -6.67 21.30 -12.98
CA ALA A 244 -6.76 22.65 -13.52
C ALA A 244 -7.19 23.68 -12.47
N VAL A 245 -8.22 23.35 -11.68
CA VAL A 245 -8.69 24.19 -10.56
C VAL A 245 -7.60 24.38 -9.52
N THR A 246 -7.01 23.28 -9.07
CA THR A 246 -5.95 23.27 -8.05
C THR A 246 -4.76 24.12 -8.49
N SER A 247 -4.28 23.91 -9.72
CA SER A 247 -3.16 24.67 -10.29
C SER A 247 -3.47 26.18 -10.37
N THR A 248 -4.70 26.53 -10.77
CA THR A 248 -5.12 27.93 -10.89
C THR A 248 -5.20 28.62 -9.51
N LEU A 249 -5.79 27.94 -8.53
CA LEU A 249 -5.91 28.50 -7.15
C LEU A 249 -4.53 28.64 -6.50
N THR A 250 -3.65 27.66 -6.67
CA THR A 250 -2.28 27.73 -6.13
C THR A 250 -1.50 28.91 -6.74
N LEU A 251 -1.55 29.07 -8.07
CA LEU A 251 -0.87 30.18 -8.75
C LEU A 251 -1.39 31.56 -8.33
N SER A 252 -2.62 31.66 -7.88
CA SER A 252 -3.22 32.92 -7.42
C SER A 252 -2.79 33.33 -6.00
N LEU A 253 -2.15 32.41 -5.25
CA LEU A 253 -1.72 32.62 -3.86
C LEU A 253 -0.21 32.84 -3.72
N ILE A 254 0.55 32.66 -4.78
CA ILE A 254 2.00 32.91 -4.88
C ILE A 254 2.23 34.23 -5.58
#